data_20e310e87463cc97aad721f32934de3e
#
_entry.id   20e310e87463cc97aad721f32934de3e
#
_cell.length_a   1.000
_cell.length_b   1.000
_cell.length_c   1.000
_cell.angle_alpha   90.00
_cell.angle_beta   90.00
_cell.angle_gamma   90.00
#
_symmetry.space_group_name_H-M   'P 1'
#
loop_
_entity.id
_entity.type
_entity.pdbx_description
1 polymer ?
#
loop_
_entity_poly.entity_id
_entity_poly.type
_entity_poly.pdbx_seq_one_letter_code
_entity_poly.pdbx_strand_id
1 'polypeptide(L)'
;KPPWFERKNKYILDLRKKPQSSLLVSICDKTHNASCIINDYYRVGEKIWTRFSANKKQVCWYYESLGKCYYKHLKGHKVLKQNFKKLVSEMKRVAKNK
;
A
#
# COMPACT_ATOMS: atom_id res chain seq x y z
N LYS A 1 -2.13 -19.42 12.07
CA LYS A 1 -2.20 -18.09 11.44
C LYS A 1 -1.10 -17.96 10.41
N PRO A 2 -1.41 -17.68 9.12
CA PRO A 2 -0.39 -17.60 8.10
C PRO A 2 0.62 -16.48 8.38
N PRO A 3 1.86 -16.63 7.92
CA PRO A 3 2.82 -15.53 8.00
C PRO A 3 2.34 -14.28 7.27
N TRP A 4 2.88 -13.13 7.68
CA TRP A 4 2.49 -11.84 7.13
C TRP A 4 2.52 -11.80 5.59
N PHE A 5 3.61 -12.29 5.00
CA PHE A 5 3.77 -12.28 3.54
C PHE A 5 2.66 -13.06 2.84
N GLU A 6 2.34 -14.25 3.36
CA GLU A 6 1.31 -15.09 2.75
C GLU A 6 -0.06 -14.43 2.82
N ARG A 7 -0.39 -13.81 3.96
CA ARG A 7 -1.66 -13.10 4.10
C ARG A 7 -1.78 -11.94 3.13
N LYS A 8 -0.71 -11.15 2.99
CA LYS A 8 -0.71 -9.98 2.11
C LYS A 8 -0.75 -10.39 0.65
N ASN A 9 0.01 -11.42 0.30
CA ASN A 9 -0.01 -11.93 -1.07
C ASN A 9 -1.38 -12.49 -1.45
N LYS A 10 -2.01 -13.23 -0.52
CA LYS A 10 -3.36 -13.74 -0.74
C LYS A 10 -4.36 -12.60 -0.94
N TYR A 11 -4.26 -11.55 -0.14
CA TYR A 11 -5.14 -10.38 -0.28
C TYR A 11 -5.03 -9.78 -1.69
N ILE A 12 -3.80 -9.61 -2.18
CA ILE A 12 -3.57 -9.05 -3.51
C ILE A 12 -4.14 -9.97 -4.59
N LEU A 13 -3.90 -11.27 -4.49
CA LEU A 13 -4.42 -12.23 -5.46
C LEU A 13 -5.93 -12.27 -5.48
N ASP A 14 -6.56 -12.25 -4.30
CA ASP A 14 -8.02 -12.22 -4.20
C ASP A 14 -8.59 -10.91 -4.76
N LEU A 15 -7.90 -9.82 -4.51
CA LEU A 15 -8.33 -8.49 -4.96
C LEU A 15 -8.46 -8.42 -6.49
N ARG A 16 -7.58 -9.13 -7.19
CA ARG A 16 -7.60 -9.16 -8.67
C ARG A 16 -8.91 -9.73 -9.23
N LYS A 17 -9.63 -10.50 -8.43
CA LYS A 17 -10.88 -11.14 -8.85
C LYS A 17 -12.12 -10.42 -8.35
N LYS A 18 -11.94 -9.34 -7.59
CA LYS A 18 -13.08 -8.62 -6.99
C LYS A 18 -13.76 -7.70 -7.99
N PRO A 19 -15.06 -7.40 -7.75
CA PRO A 19 -15.77 -6.42 -8.58
C PRO A 19 -15.16 -5.02 -8.43
N GLN A 20 -15.49 -4.16 -9.38
CA GLN A 20 -14.94 -2.80 -9.42
C GLN A 20 -15.25 -2.01 -8.15
N SER A 21 -16.43 -2.20 -7.57
CA SER A 21 -16.79 -1.51 -6.32
C SER A 21 -15.83 -1.88 -5.17
N SER A 22 -15.45 -3.16 -5.09
CA SER A 22 -14.52 -3.61 -4.07
C SER A 22 -13.12 -3.05 -4.29
N LEU A 23 -12.69 -2.98 -5.55
CA LEU A 23 -11.39 -2.38 -5.89
C LEU A 23 -11.37 -0.90 -5.52
N LEU A 24 -12.46 -0.20 -5.76
CA LEU A 24 -12.56 1.22 -5.44
C LEU A 24 -12.49 1.44 -3.93
N VAL A 25 -13.23 0.65 -3.15
CA VAL A 25 -13.17 0.73 -1.69
C VAL A 25 -11.75 0.43 -1.21
N SER A 26 -11.12 -0.58 -1.78
CA SER A 26 -9.76 -0.97 -1.41
C SER A 26 -8.76 0.15 -1.64
N ILE A 27 -8.78 0.78 -2.83
CA ILE A 27 -7.81 1.85 -3.11
C ILE A 27 -8.01 3.06 -2.18
N CYS A 28 -9.26 3.39 -1.87
CA CYS A 28 -9.54 4.48 -0.93
C CYS A 28 -9.01 4.17 0.46
N ASP A 29 -9.24 2.96 0.94
CA ASP A 29 -8.74 2.52 2.25
C ASP A 29 -7.21 2.51 2.30
N LYS A 30 -6.58 1.95 1.29
CA LYS A 30 -5.13 1.84 1.25
C LYS A 30 -4.45 3.19 1.01
N THR A 31 -5.11 4.09 0.29
CA THR A 31 -4.63 5.47 0.14
C THR A 31 -4.56 6.15 1.51
N HIS A 32 -5.62 6.00 2.30
CA HIS A 32 -5.66 6.57 3.64
C HIS A 32 -4.55 5.96 4.50
N ASN A 33 -4.42 4.64 4.49
CA ASN A 33 -3.41 3.96 5.28
C ASN A 33 -1.99 4.40 4.89
N ALA A 34 -1.72 4.50 3.59
CA ALA A 34 -0.41 4.95 3.11
C ALA A 34 -0.12 6.39 3.54
N SER A 35 -1.12 7.25 3.46
CA SER A 35 -0.98 8.65 3.91
C SER A 35 -0.65 8.71 5.39
N CYS A 36 -1.32 7.89 6.19
CA CYS A 36 -1.07 7.85 7.64
C CYS A 36 0.36 7.40 7.94
N ILE A 37 0.85 6.39 7.22
CA ILE A 37 2.22 5.90 7.40
C ILE A 37 3.22 7.02 7.11
N ILE A 38 3.04 7.73 6.01
CA ILE A 38 3.94 8.81 5.62
C ILE A 38 3.89 9.95 6.61
N ASN A 39 2.69 10.38 7.02
CA ASN A 39 2.53 11.45 7.99
C ASN A 39 3.16 11.09 9.33
N ASP A 40 2.96 9.86 9.77
CA ASP A 40 3.53 9.39 11.03
C ASP A 40 5.06 9.28 10.93
N TYR A 41 5.59 8.91 9.75
CA TYR A 41 7.03 8.91 9.55
C TYR A 41 7.62 10.30 9.80
N TYR A 42 6.99 11.34 9.26
CA TYR A 42 7.49 12.71 9.44
C TYR A 42 7.35 13.20 10.88
N ARG A 43 6.48 12.56 11.65
CA ARG A 43 6.29 12.90 13.05
C ARG A 43 7.22 12.14 14.00
N VAL A 44 7.42 10.84 13.78
CA VAL A 44 8.18 9.99 14.70
C VAL A 44 9.42 9.34 14.08
N GLY A 45 9.63 9.53 12.79
CA GLY A 45 10.82 9.00 12.10
C GLY A 45 10.80 7.49 11.93
N GLU A 46 11.99 6.89 11.96
CA GLU A 46 12.16 5.45 11.70
C GLU A 46 11.39 4.55 12.66
N LYS A 47 10.95 5.07 13.79
CA LYS A 47 10.16 4.30 14.75
C LYS A 47 8.85 3.79 14.15
N ILE A 48 8.34 4.47 13.10
CA ILE A 48 7.09 4.04 12.47
C ILE A 48 7.16 2.58 12.00
N TRP A 49 8.35 2.16 11.54
CA TRP A 49 8.50 0.82 10.98
C TRP A 49 8.36 -0.28 12.02
N THR A 50 8.56 0.03 13.29
CA THR A 50 8.41 -0.95 14.37
C THR A 50 6.96 -1.36 14.63
N ARG A 51 5.98 -0.61 14.09
CA ARG A 51 4.57 -0.94 14.24
C ARG A 51 4.16 -2.15 13.41
N PHE A 52 4.96 -2.50 12.42
CA PHE A 52 4.62 -3.57 11.49
C PHE A 52 5.30 -4.86 11.90
N SER A 53 4.64 -6.00 11.64
CA SER A 53 5.25 -7.31 11.83
C SER A 53 6.21 -7.64 10.69
N ALA A 54 6.25 -6.78 9.66
CA ALA A 54 7.16 -6.90 8.52
C ALA A 54 8.15 -5.74 8.53
N ASN A 55 9.29 -5.90 7.85
CA ASN A 55 10.24 -4.80 7.74
C ASN A 55 9.79 -3.77 6.71
N LYS A 56 10.47 -2.61 6.66
CA LYS A 56 10.06 -1.52 5.78
C LYS A 56 10.11 -1.87 4.30
N LYS A 57 11.03 -2.74 3.88
CA LYS A 57 11.08 -3.21 2.49
C LYS A 57 9.84 -4.02 2.14
N GLN A 58 9.39 -4.86 3.06
CA GLN A 58 8.19 -5.67 2.85
C GLN A 58 6.93 -4.80 2.82
N VAL A 59 6.86 -3.80 3.68
CA VAL A 59 5.73 -2.86 3.68
C VAL A 59 5.66 -2.12 2.34
N CYS A 60 6.80 -1.63 1.85
CA CYS A 60 6.86 -0.96 0.55
C CYS A 60 6.47 -1.90 -0.59
N TRP A 61 6.95 -3.14 -0.56
CA TRP A 61 6.57 -4.15 -1.53
C TRP A 61 5.06 -4.33 -1.59
N TYR A 62 4.43 -4.40 -0.42
CA TYR A 62 2.99 -4.61 -0.35
C TYR A 62 2.22 -3.47 -1.02
N TYR A 63 2.56 -2.22 -0.68
CA TYR A 63 1.88 -1.06 -1.26
C TYR A 63 2.18 -0.90 -2.74
N GLU A 64 3.39 -1.21 -3.17
CA GLU A 64 3.74 -1.19 -4.59
C GLU A 64 2.93 -2.23 -5.36
N SER A 65 2.80 -3.43 -4.80
CA SER A 65 2.02 -4.50 -5.41
C SER A 65 0.54 -4.14 -5.51
N LEU A 66 0.00 -3.51 -4.46
CA LEU A 66 -1.37 -3.00 -4.48
C LEU A 66 -1.56 -1.99 -5.61
N GLY A 67 -0.62 -1.06 -5.76
CA GLY A 67 -0.67 -0.07 -6.83
C GLY A 67 -0.72 -0.69 -8.21
N LYS A 68 0.11 -1.70 -8.45
CA LYS A 68 0.10 -2.42 -9.71
C LYS A 68 -1.23 -3.11 -9.95
N CYS A 69 -1.82 -3.68 -8.91
CA CYS A 69 -3.12 -4.33 -8.99
C CYS A 69 -4.20 -3.33 -9.39
N TYR A 70 -4.23 -2.17 -8.76
CA TYR A 70 -5.21 -1.14 -9.08
C TYR A 70 -5.05 -0.62 -10.50
N TYR A 71 -3.82 -0.41 -10.95
CA TYR A 71 -3.57 0.05 -12.32
C TYR A 71 -4.10 -0.95 -13.34
N LYS A 72 -3.91 -2.22 -13.08
CA LYS A 72 -4.28 -3.27 -14.03
C LYS A 72 -5.78 -3.57 -13.99
N HIS A 73 -6.38 -3.58 -12.82
CA HIS A 73 -7.73 -4.14 -12.65
C HIS A 73 -8.82 -3.12 -12.35
N LEU A 74 -8.49 -1.98 -11.74
CA LEU A 74 -9.49 -0.94 -11.50
C LEU A 74 -9.65 -0.09 -12.75
N LYS A 75 -10.86 -0.10 -13.30
CA LYS A 75 -11.17 0.68 -14.49
C LYS A 75 -11.49 2.13 -14.13
N GLY A 76 -10.97 3.08 -14.91
CA GLY A 76 -11.20 4.48 -14.63
C GLY A 76 -10.46 4.95 -13.38
N HIS A 77 -11.00 5.97 -12.73
CA HIS A 77 -10.44 6.55 -11.49
C HIS A 77 -8.95 6.88 -11.60
N LYS A 78 -8.61 7.49 -12.72
CA LYS A 78 -7.21 7.79 -13.06
C LYS A 78 -6.52 8.61 -11.98
N VAL A 79 -7.21 9.61 -11.43
CA VAL A 79 -6.63 10.48 -10.40
C VAL A 79 -6.34 9.70 -9.13
N LEU A 80 -7.27 8.84 -8.70
CA LEU A 80 -7.05 8.00 -7.52
C LEU A 80 -5.84 7.10 -7.69
N LYS A 81 -5.72 6.47 -8.85
CA LYS A 81 -4.59 5.58 -9.14
C LYS A 81 -3.27 6.34 -9.18
N GLN A 82 -3.26 7.53 -9.76
CA GLN A 82 -2.05 8.36 -9.80
C GLN A 82 -1.65 8.84 -8.42
N ASN A 83 -2.62 9.25 -7.60
CA ASN A 83 -2.36 9.66 -6.23
C ASN A 83 -1.78 8.51 -5.41
N PHE A 84 -2.32 7.31 -5.57
CA PHE A 84 -1.80 6.15 -4.88
C PHE A 84 -0.35 5.88 -5.29
N LYS A 85 -0.05 5.99 -6.57
CA LYS A 85 1.31 5.80 -7.08
C LYS A 85 2.28 6.81 -6.47
N LYS A 86 1.85 8.07 -6.34
CA LYS A 86 2.68 9.12 -5.72
C LYS A 86 2.96 8.80 -4.25
N LEU A 87 1.95 8.31 -3.53
CA LEU A 87 2.13 7.93 -2.13
C LEU A 87 3.11 6.76 -1.99
N VAL A 88 3.02 5.78 -2.88
CA VAL A 88 3.95 4.66 -2.88
C VAL A 88 5.38 5.14 -3.15
N SER A 89 5.55 6.05 -4.10
CA SER A 89 6.86 6.62 -4.41
C SER A 89 7.44 7.34 -3.20
N GLU A 90 6.62 8.12 -2.50
CA GLU A 90 7.03 8.82 -1.29
C GLU A 90 7.39 7.84 -0.17
N MET A 91 6.58 6.80 0.00
CA MET A 91 6.85 5.76 0.99
C MET A 91 8.20 5.10 0.75
N LYS A 92 8.49 4.77 -0.51
CA LYS A 92 9.78 4.17 -0.87
C LYS A 92 10.94 5.13 -0.62
N ARG A 93 10.72 6.41 -0.86
CA ARG A 93 11.75 7.43 -0.63
C ARG A 93 12.09 7.54 0.85
N VAL A 94 11.08 7.62 1.72
CA VAL A 94 11.34 7.73 3.16
C VAL A 94 11.89 6.42 3.73
N ALA A 95 11.53 5.28 3.15
CA ALA A 95 12.05 3.99 3.60
C ALA A 95 13.55 3.84 3.34
N LYS A 96 14.10 4.57 2.37
CA LYS A 96 15.52 4.56 2.07
C LYS A 96 16.32 5.44 3.01
N ASN A 97 15.69 6.39 3.67
CA ASN A 97 16.35 7.27 4.62
C ASN A 97 16.69 6.49 5.89
N LYS A 98 17.76 6.89 6.55
CA LYS A 98 18.18 6.29 7.82
C LYS A 98 17.92 7.20 8.98
#